data_8d18d8470e41fe7f1956ab4547358b55
#
_entry.id   8d18d8470e41fe7f1956ab4547358b55
#
_cell.length_a   1.000
_cell.length_b   1.000
_cell.length_c   1.000
_cell.angle_alpha   90.00
_cell.angle_beta   90.00
_cell.angle_gamma   90.00
#
_symmetry.space_group_name_H-M   'P 1'
#
loop_
_entity.id
_entity.type
_entity.pdbx_description
1 polymer ?
#
loop_
_entity_poly.entity_id
_entity_poly.type
_entity_poly.pdbx_seq_one_letter_code
_entity_poly.pdbx_strand_id
1 'polypeptide(L)'
;IITSAAIKKIIKSQSHSIYEMVKLAYIKQGEGIAKNPSSYFLTFPDKPKSRIIALPALISQNPRIAGIKWISSNPDNLSNNLKRASAVIILN
;
A
#
# COMPACT_ATOMS: atom_id res chain seq x y z
N ILE A 1 10.97 11.18 5.21
CA ILE A 1 10.84 9.87 4.54
C ILE A 1 11.15 8.77 5.55
N ILE A 2 10.23 7.82 5.71
CA ILE A 2 10.44 6.66 6.56
C ILE A 2 11.01 5.53 5.70
N THR A 3 12.19 5.05 6.04
CA THR A 3 12.89 4.02 5.27
C THR A 3 12.36 2.61 5.56
N SER A 4 12.59 1.68 4.65
CA SER A 4 12.25 0.26 4.85
C SER A 4 12.92 -0.33 6.10
N ALA A 5 14.13 0.10 6.44
CA ALA A 5 14.82 -0.36 7.65
C ALA A 5 14.10 0.10 8.92
N ALA A 6 13.67 1.37 8.97
CA ALA A 6 12.89 1.90 10.08
C ALA A 6 11.54 1.17 10.22
N ILE A 7 10.85 0.92 9.10
CA ILE A 7 9.59 0.18 9.08
C ILE A 7 9.76 -1.25 9.62
N LYS A 8 10.79 -1.97 9.16
CA LYS A 8 11.08 -3.34 9.65
C LYS A 8 11.29 -3.38 11.16
N LYS A 9 11.99 -2.38 11.72
CA LYS A 9 12.22 -2.27 13.16
C LYS A 9 10.89 -2.08 13.92
N ILE A 10 10.02 -1.20 13.44
CA ILE A 10 8.70 -0.94 14.01
C ILE A 10 7.82 -2.19 13.95
N ILE A 11 7.72 -2.84 12.79
CA ILE A 11 6.93 -4.07 12.62
C ILE A 11 7.38 -5.15 13.60
N LYS A 12 8.68 -5.34 13.76
CA LYS A 12 9.23 -6.34 14.65
C LYS A 12 8.87 -6.09 16.12
N SER A 13 8.83 -4.83 16.56
CA SER A 13 8.56 -4.46 17.95
C SER A 13 7.07 -4.24 18.25
N GLN A 14 6.24 -3.98 17.23
CA GLN A 14 4.84 -3.54 17.35
C GLN A 14 3.84 -4.46 16.63
N SER A 15 4.20 -5.73 16.41
CA SER A 15 3.39 -6.63 15.58
C SER A 15 1.94 -6.79 16.05
N HIS A 16 1.72 -6.88 17.37
CA HIS A 16 0.37 -6.98 17.93
C HIS A 16 -0.44 -5.71 17.70
N SER A 17 0.14 -4.54 17.93
CA SER A 17 -0.53 -3.24 17.68
C SER A 17 -0.87 -3.06 16.21
N ILE A 18 -0.01 -3.52 15.30
CA ILE A 18 -0.27 -3.48 13.85
C ILE A 18 -1.44 -4.40 13.49
N TYR A 19 -1.48 -5.61 14.05
CA TYR A 19 -2.59 -6.53 13.86
C TYR A 19 -3.93 -5.91 14.27
N GLU A 20 -3.99 -5.30 15.46
CA GLU A 20 -5.19 -4.63 15.96
C GLU A 20 -5.61 -3.45 15.08
N MET A 21 -4.65 -2.64 14.59
CA MET A 21 -4.95 -1.54 13.67
C MET A 21 -5.53 -2.04 12.34
N VAL A 22 -4.97 -3.10 11.77
CA VAL A 22 -5.46 -3.70 10.52
C VAL A 22 -6.85 -4.28 10.72
N LYS A 23 -7.08 -5.02 11.79
CA LYS A 23 -8.40 -5.55 12.17
C LYS A 23 -9.44 -4.43 12.27
N LEU A 24 -9.10 -3.35 12.96
CA LEU A 24 -9.99 -2.19 13.12
C LEU A 24 -10.27 -1.51 11.76
N ALA A 25 -9.29 -1.43 10.87
CA ALA A 25 -9.49 -0.88 9.53
C ALA A 25 -10.52 -1.69 8.72
N TYR A 26 -10.47 -3.01 8.78
CA TYR A 26 -11.47 -3.87 8.15
C TYR A 26 -12.88 -3.70 8.75
N ILE A 27 -12.97 -3.58 10.08
CA ILE A 27 -14.26 -3.29 10.76
C ILE A 27 -14.82 -1.95 10.27
N LYS A 28 -13.99 -0.91 10.23
CA LYS A 28 -14.37 0.43 9.74
C LYS A 28 -14.82 0.40 8.27
N GLN A 29 -14.21 -0.43 7.46
CA GLN A 29 -14.64 -0.62 6.08
C GLN A 29 -16.05 -1.23 6.01
N GLY A 30 -16.33 -2.25 6.81
CA GLY A 30 -17.65 -2.84 6.92
C GLY A 30 -18.74 -1.85 7.41
N GLU A 31 -18.36 -0.90 8.25
CA GLU A 31 -19.23 0.17 8.77
C GLU A 31 -19.38 1.37 7.81
N GLY A 32 -18.66 1.38 6.68
CA GLY A 32 -18.65 2.48 5.72
C GLY A 32 -17.79 3.70 6.14
N ILE A 33 -17.03 3.57 7.21
CA ILE A 33 -16.12 4.62 7.73
C ILE A 33 -14.81 4.65 6.94
N ALA A 34 -14.32 3.49 6.50
CA ALA A 34 -13.17 3.38 5.64
C ALA A 34 -13.61 3.08 4.19
N LYS A 35 -12.96 3.74 3.24
CA LYS A 35 -13.26 3.61 1.81
C LYS A 35 -11.97 3.48 1.02
N ASN A 36 -11.97 2.54 0.09
CA ASN A 36 -10.95 2.40 -0.94
C ASN A 36 -11.65 2.31 -2.30
N PRO A 37 -11.63 3.40 -3.08
CA PRO A 37 -12.21 3.41 -4.42
C PRO A 37 -11.46 2.45 -5.35
N SER A 38 -12.00 2.25 -6.54
CA SER A 38 -11.37 1.41 -7.56
C SER A 38 -9.94 1.87 -7.84
N SER A 39 -9.04 0.92 -7.91
CA SER A 39 -7.63 1.18 -8.21
C SER A 39 -7.46 1.61 -9.66
N TYR A 40 -6.49 2.48 -9.91
CA TYR A 40 -6.07 2.82 -11.26
C TYR A 40 -4.83 2.02 -11.64
N PHE A 41 -4.83 1.50 -12.87
CA PHE A 41 -3.75 0.72 -13.43
C PHE A 41 -3.22 1.40 -14.68
N LEU A 42 -1.92 1.68 -14.72
CA LEU A 42 -1.20 2.03 -15.92
C LEU A 42 -0.51 0.78 -16.45
N THR A 43 -0.77 0.43 -17.69
CA THR A 43 -0.14 -0.69 -18.40
C THR A 43 0.79 -0.17 -19.49
N PHE A 44 1.73 -1.00 -19.91
CA PHE A 44 2.74 -0.65 -20.90
C PHE A 44 2.56 -1.57 -22.13
N PRO A 45 2.29 -1.03 -23.32
CA PRO A 45 2.09 -1.84 -24.52
C PRO A 45 3.28 -2.74 -24.85
N ASP A 46 4.50 -2.25 -24.64
CA ASP A 46 5.75 -2.99 -24.88
C ASP A 46 6.13 -3.97 -23.74
N LYS A 47 5.47 -3.83 -22.58
CA LYS A 47 5.72 -4.65 -21.38
C LYS A 47 4.40 -5.03 -20.71
N PRO A 48 3.60 -5.92 -21.32
CA PRO A 48 2.22 -6.19 -20.90
C PRO A 48 2.09 -6.77 -19.48
N LYS A 49 3.17 -7.31 -18.91
CA LYS A 49 3.20 -7.81 -17.52
C LYS A 49 3.54 -6.71 -16.51
N SER A 50 4.05 -5.57 -16.95
CA SER A 50 4.42 -4.45 -16.11
C SER A 50 3.23 -3.52 -15.90
N ARG A 51 3.15 -2.90 -14.72
CA ARG A 51 2.08 -1.96 -14.39
C ARG A 51 2.47 -1.04 -13.25
N ILE A 52 1.86 0.13 -13.24
CA ILE A 52 1.83 1.01 -12.09
C ILE A 52 0.41 0.99 -11.53
N ILE A 53 0.29 0.87 -10.22
CA ILE A 53 -1.00 0.75 -9.54
C ILE A 53 -1.12 1.88 -8.52
N ALA A 54 -2.20 2.64 -8.59
CA ALA A 54 -2.57 3.67 -7.62
C ALA A 54 -3.72 3.15 -6.75
N LEU A 55 -3.51 3.09 -5.45
CA LEU A 55 -4.45 2.54 -4.46
C LEU A 55 -4.76 3.62 -3.41
N PRO A 56 -5.69 4.56 -3.70
CA PRO A 56 -6.12 5.53 -2.72
C PRO A 56 -7.02 4.89 -1.66
N ALA A 57 -7.01 5.45 -0.45
CA ALA A 57 -7.87 5.02 0.64
C ALA A 57 -8.14 6.16 1.62
N LEU A 58 -9.26 6.06 2.32
CA LEU A 58 -9.69 7.02 3.33
C LEU A 58 -10.27 6.27 4.54
N ILE A 59 -9.85 6.66 5.73
CA ILE A 59 -10.60 6.48 6.97
C ILE A 59 -11.18 7.84 7.31
N SER A 60 -12.51 7.96 7.34
CA SER A 60 -13.18 9.26 7.45
C SER A 60 -13.22 9.84 8.85
N GLN A 61 -13.04 9.00 9.89
CA GLN A 61 -13.08 9.41 11.29
C GLN A 61 -12.35 8.44 12.22
N ASN A 62 -11.90 8.94 13.35
CA ASN A 62 -11.36 8.22 14.51
C ASN A 62 -10.11 7.33 14.23
N PRO A 63 -8.99 7.85 13.73
CA PRO A 63 -8.72 9.20 13.25
C PRO A 63 -9.11 9.35 11.77
N ARG A 64 -9.22 10.59 11.28
CA ARG A 64 -9.35 10.85 9.84
C ARG A 64 -7.97 10.75 9.19
N ILE A 65 -7.82 9.84 8.25
CA ILE A 65 -6.57 9.62 7.52
C ILE A 65 -6.91 9.32 6.06
N ALA A 66 -6.25 10.02 5.16
CA ALA A 66 -6.29 9.73 3.74
C ALA A 66 -4.88 9.44 3.23
N GLY A 67 -4.78 8.69 2.16
CA GLY A 67 -3.49 8.41 1.56
C GLY A 67 -3.59 7.59 0.29
N ILE A 68 -2.45 7.31 -0.28
CA ILE A 68 -2.32 6.49 -1.46
C ILE A 68 -1.11 5.56 -1.33
N LYS A 69 -1.27 4.32 -1.74
CA LYS A 69 -0.16 3.42 -2.03
C LYS A 69 0.08 3.40 -3.53
N TRP A 70 1.28 3.76 -3.94
CA TRP A 70 1.73 3.75 -5.33
C TRP A 70 2.70 2.60 -5.51
N ILE A 71 2.38 1.67 -6.41
CA ILE A 71 3.17 0.47 -6.65
C ILE A 71 3.65 0.45 -8.10
N SER A 72 4.94 0.16 -8.31
CA SER A 72 5.48 -0.26 -9.59
C SER A 72 5.74 -1.76 -9.55
N SER A 73 5.21 -2.52 -10.50
CA SER A 73 5.38 -3.96 -10.62
C SER A 73 5.93 -4.30 -12.00
N ASN A 74 7.14 -4.84 -12.03
CA ASN A 74 7.86 -5.20 -13.24
C ASN A 74 8.40 -6.64 -13.10
N PRO A 75 7.62 -7.66 -13.50
CA PRO A 75 8.03 -9.07 -13.36
C PRO A 75 9.37 -9.41 -14.04
N ASP A 76 9.68 -8.75 -15.14
CA ASP A 76 10.93 -8.99 -15.89
C ASP A 76 12.20 -8.53 -15.13
N ASN A 77 12.04 -7.73 -14.08
CA ASN A 77 13.15 -7.34 -13.20
C ASN A 77 13.82 -8.55 -12.54
N LEU A 78 13.07 -9.64 -12.30
CA LEU A 78 13.59 -10.83 -11.63
C LEU A 78 14.72 -11.49 -12.44
N SER A 79 14.63 -11.48 -13.77
CA SER A 79 15.69 -12.01 -14.64
C SER A 79 16.96 -11.18 -14.62
N ASN A 80 16.89 -9.94 -14.15
CA ASN A 80 18.01 -9.01 -14.00
C ASN A 80 18.46 -8.84 -12.54
N ASN A 81 18.07 -9.75 -11.64
CA ASN A 81 18.36 -9.68 -10.20
C ASN A 81 17.86 -8.39 -9.52
N LEU A 82 16.81 -7.78 -10.07
CA LEU A 82 16.15 -6.61 -9.51
C LEU A 82 14.84 -7.01 -8.81
N LYS A 83 14.39 -6.20 -7.87
CA LYS A 83 13.11 -6.44 -7.20
C LYS A 83 11.97 -6.33 -8.21
N ARG A 84 11.06 -7.30 -8.17
CA ARG A 84 9.86 -7.31 -9.00
C ARG A 84 9.00 -6.06 -8.78
N ALA A 85 8.84 -5.65 -7.54
CA ALA A 85 7.97 -4.54 -7.18
C ALA A 85 8.62 -3.61 -6.17
N SER A 86 8.21 -2.35 -6.24
CA SER A 86 8.51 -1.31 -5.26
C SER A 86 7.25 -0.50 -4.99
N ALA A 87 7.16 0.10 -3.81
CA ALA A 87 6.01 0.90 -3.43
C ALA A 87 6.41 2.10 -2.58
N VAL A 88 5.60 3.15 -2.70
CA VAL A 88 5.62 4.32 -1.81
C VAL A 88 4.22 4.50 -1.25
N ILE A 89 4.13 4.86 0.02
CA ILE A 89 2.88 5.25 0.68
C ILE A 89 2.99 6.73 1.04
N ILE A 90 1.99 7.50 0.64
CA ILE A 90 1.85 8.91 0.97
C ILE A 90 0.61 9.06 1.84
N LEU A 91 0.75 9.71 2.98
CA LEU A 91 -0.34 10.03 3.90
C LEU A 91 -0.57 11.53 3.93
N ASN A 92 -1.83 11.94 4.01
CA ASN A 92 -2.28 13.32 4.17
C ASN A 92 -2.95 13.51 5.53
#